data_79b849b9fcd0060ed2420a14215f9f4c
#
_entry.id   79b849b9fcd0060ed2420a14215f9f4c
#
_cell.length_a   1.000
_cell.length_b   1.000
_cell.length_c   1.000
_cell.angle_alpha   90.00
_cell.angle_beta   90.00
_cell.angle_gamma   90.00
#
_symmetry.space_group_name_H-M   'P 1'
#
loop_
_entity.id
_entity.type
_entity.pdbx_description
1 polymer ?
#
loop_
_entity_poly.entity_id
_entity_poly.type
_entity_poly.pdbx_seq_one_letter_code
_entity_poly.pdbx_strand_id
1 'polypeptide(L)'
;VKRAFALVRPPGHHAMRIVHGIRGFCTINIEAVMVEYLRSRYGIKKIAVVDTDVHHGDGSQDIFYHDPNVLYISFHQDGRTLYPGTGFPDEAGSPAAWGYNINLPLLPGSGDKEIHRLFDGLIKPILDDFEPELIINSAGQDNHFSDPLASMSVTAHGYAALADKLKADIAVLEGGYSIEAALPYVNTGIILAMAEMDYSKVIEPDISALRRPDPRCMTRVEQLIEQVGNIWRTRREVGRMLLDKCGGKWQRRKGIYYDEEGIREEQLETAHYCKNCSGYITVATNARGTRYGDQSAYVVCLLRDTCETCKKAAYDDALRAKQSCEYKYILLQHPDTGVVETI
;
A
#
# COMPACT_ATOMS: atom_id res chain seq x y z
N VAL A 1 -11.83 -22.77 6.76
CA VAL A 1 -12.08 -21.89 5.61
C VAL A 1 -10.77 -21.79 4.83
N LYS A 2 -10.80 -22.01 3.51
CA LYS A 2 -9.59 -21.92 2.68
C LYS A 2 -9.26 -20.46 2.33
N ARG A 3 -10.29 -19.63 2.11
CA ARG A 3 -10.17 -18.20 1.75
C ARG A 3 -11.24 -17.41 2.46
N ALA A 4 -10.99 -16.12 2.68
CA ALA A 4 -11.92 -15.22 3.35
C ALA A 4 -12.03 -13.89 2.61
N PHE A 5 -13.22 -13.31 2.52
CA PHE A 5 -13.43 -11.96 2.06
C PHE A 5 -14.11 -11.14 3.15
N ALA A 6 -13.41 -10.14 3.67
CA ALA A 6 -13.92 -9.21 4.68
C ALA A 6 -14.56 -8.00 3.99
N LEU A 7 -15.89 -7.95 3.97
CA LEU A 7 -16.67 -6.82 3.45
C LEU A 7 -16.79 -5.75 4.53
N VAL A 8 -15.72 -5.02 4.77
CA VAL A 8 -15.58 -4.03 5.85
C VAL A 8 -15.59 -2.60 5.33
N ARG A 9 -16.01 -1.66 6.19
CA ARG A 9 -15.93 -0.20 6.02
C ARG A 9 -15.66 0.44 7.38
N PRO A 10 -14.95 1.57 7.45
CA PRO A 10 -14.32 2.34 6.36
C PRO A 10 -13.14 1.59 5.74
N PRO A 11 -12.62 2.05 4.56
CA PRO A 11 -11.41 1.50 3.94
C PRO A 11 -10.16 1.81 4.78
N GLY A 12 -9.00 1.25 4.41
CA GLY A 12 -7.80 1.33 5.22
C GLY A 12 -6.52 1.80 4.51
N HIS A 13 -6.39 1.58 3.22
CA HIS A 13 -5.12 1.65 2.51
C HIS A 13 -4.47 3.05 2.41
N HIS A 14 -5.20 4.13 2.69
CA HIS A 14 -4.64 5.49 2.80
C HIS A 14 -4.16 5.87 4.20
N ALA A 15 -4.50 5.10 5.25
CA ALA A 15 -4.05 5.41 6.60
C ALA A 15 -2.57 5.06 6.76
N MET A 16 -1.74 6.07 7.05
CA MET A 16 -0.29 5.96 7.15
C MET A 16 0.19 5.45 8.51
N ARG A 17 1.48 5.19 8.65
CA ARG A 17 2.12 4.79 9.92
C ARG A 17 1.95 5.84 11.02
N ILE A 18 2.16 7.11 10.70
CA ILE A 18 1.98 8.25 11.59
C ILE A 18 0.92 9.14 10.96
N VAL A 19 -0.12 9.46 11.73
CA VAL A 19 -1.29 10.17 11.21
C VAL A 19 -1.69 11.32 12.13
N HIS A 20 -2.20 12.39 11.53
CA HIS A 20 -2.79 13.53 12.23
C HIS A 20 -4.30 13.71 11.95
N GLY A 21 -4.85 12.90 11.04
CA GLY A 21 -6.25 12.99 10.64
C GLY A 21 -6.71 11.82 9.79
N ILE A 22 -7.91 11.90 9.25
CA ILE A 22 -8.52 10.95 8.34
C ILE A 22 -8.16 11.35 6.90
N ARG A 23 -7.90 10.36 6.05
CA ARG A 23 -7.43 10.59 4.70
C ARG A 23 -8.02 9.56 3.74
N GLY A 24 -8.60 10.02 2.62
CA GLY A 24 -9.24 9.14 1.63
C GLY A 24 -10.22 8.17 2.26
N PHE A 25 -11.03 8.65 3.22
CA PHE A 25 -11.98 7.86 4.03
C PHE A 25 -11.33 6.82 4.97
N CYS A 26 -10.00 6.74 5.05
CA CYS A 26 -9.26 5.75 5.84
C CYS A 26 -8.85 6.31 7.20
N THR A 27 -9.22 5.61 8.28
CA THR A 27 -8.86 5.95 9.66
C THR A 27 -7.75 5.05 10.21
N ILE A 28 -7.83 3.75 9.90
CA ILE A 28 -6.90 2.71 10.34
C ILE A 28 -6.54 1.87 9.12
N ASN A 29 -5.27 1.57 8.94
CA ASN A 29 -4.83 0.66 7.90
C ASN A 29 -5.10 -0.79 8.32
N ILE A 30 -6.24 -1.31 7.89
CA ILE A 30 -6.75 -2.63 8.30
C ILE A 30 -5.86 -3.77 7.81
N GLU A 31 -5.30 -3.67 6.59
CA GLU A 31 -4.36 -4.67 6.07
C GLU A 31 -3.06 -4.69 6.88
N ALA A 32 -2.51 -3.52 7.20
CA ALA A 32 -1.28 -3.44 7.98
C ALA A 32 -1.47 -4.01 9.38
N VAL A 33 -2.60 -3.71 10.03
CA VAL A 33 -2.96 -4.31 11.33
C VAL A 33 -3.07 -5.83 11.20
N MET A 34 -3.73 -6.32 10.13
CA MET A 34 -3.85 -7.76 9.88
C MET A 34 -2.48 -8.41 9.61
N VAL A 35 -1.63 -7.81 8.80
CA VAL A 35 -0.26 -8.29 8.54
C VAL A 35 0.51 -8.43 9.84
N GLU A 36 0.49 -7.40 10.69
CA GLU A 36 1.20 -7.43 11.96
C GLU A 36 0.61 -8.46 12.95
N TYR A 37 -0.70 -8.63 12.97
CA TYR A 37 -1.36 -9.68 13.75
C TYR A 37 -0.95 -11.09 13.28
N LEU A 38 -0.97 -11.34 11.97
CA LEU A 38 -0.58 -12.62 11.39
C LEU A 38 0.88 -12.97 11.69
N ARG A 39 1.77 -11.99 11.61
CA ARG A 39 3.18 -12.14 11.95
C ARG A 39 3.38 -12.47 13.42
N SER A 40 2.76 -11.70 14.31
CA SER A 40 2.93 -11.86 15.75
C SER A 40 2.29 -13.14 16.28
N ARG A 41 1.11 -13.52 15.72
CA ARG A 41 0.32 -14.64 16.27
C ARG A 41 0.65 -15.98 15.62
N TYR A 42 0.97 -15.96 14.31
CA TYR A 42 1.12 -17.19 13.52
C TYR A 42 2.53 -17.36 12.93
N GLY A 43 3.42 -16.39 13.11
CA GLY A 43 4.80 -16.47 12.65
C GLY A 43 4.96 -16.37 11.13
N ILE A 44 3.92 -15.95 10.39
CA ILE A 44 3.97 -15.75 8.93
C ILE A 44 4.99 -14.64 8.63
N LYS A 45 5.91 -14.90 7.72
CA LYS A 45 7.01 -13.97 7.43
C LYS A 45 6.81 -13.23 6.12
N LYS A 46 6.63 -13.96 5.02
CA LYS A 46 6.52 -13.41 3.66
C LYS A 46 5.07 -13.24 3.26
N ILE A 47 4.64 -12.01 3.10
CA ILE A 47 3.26 -11.67 2.74
C ILE A 47 3.27 -10.80 1.48
N ALA A 48 2.40 -11.10 0.52
CA ALA A 48 2.10 -10.21 -0.59
C ALA A 48 0.77 -9.50 -0.32
N VAL A 49 0.77 -8.19 -0.44
CA VAL A 49 -0.44 -7.35 -0.45
C VAL A 49 -0.61 -6.83 -1.88
N VAL A 50 -1.65 -7.26 -2.55
CA VAL A 50 -2.00 -6.82 -3.91
C VAL A 50 -3.20 -5.89 -3.80
N ASP A 51 -2.95 -4.61 -3.96
CA ASP A 51 -3.93 -3.55 -3.88
C ASP A 51 -4.54 -3.31 -5.26
N THR A 52 -5.83 -3.56 -5.36
CA THR A 52 -6.62 -3.46 -6.59
C THR A 52 -7.64 -2.32 -6.54
N ASP A 53 -7.49 -1.41 -5.58
CA ASP A 53 -8.23 -0.15 -5.53
C ASP A 53 -7.78 0.78 -6.66
N VAL A 54 -8.67 1.66 -7.10
CA VAL A 54 -8.35 2.63 -8.17
C VAL A 54 -7.43 3.74 -7.68
N HIS A 55 -7.42 4.00 -6.38
CA HIS A 55 -6.54 4.96 -5.74
C HIS A 55 -5.23 4.27 -5.33
N HIS A 56 -4.13 4.98 -5.43
CA HIS A 56 -2.87 4.50 -4.87
C HIS A 56 -2.97 4.38 -3.34
N GLY A 57 -2.79 3.20 -2.79
CA GLY A 57 -2.79 2.95 -1.34
C GLY A 57 -1.51 3.46 -0.68
N ASP A 58 -1.36 4.77 -0.64
CA ASP A 58 -0.15 5.46 -0.17
C ASP A 58 0.12 5.24 1.32
N GLY A 59 -0.90 4.93 2.11
CA GLY A 59 -0.76 4.52 3.50
C GLY A 59 -0.13 3.14 3.65
N SER A 60 -0.62 2.15 2.90
CA SER A 60 -0.03 0.80 2.87
C SER A 60 1.40 0.84 2.34
N GLN A 61 1.65 1.58 1.25
CA GLN A 61 3.01 1.87 0.79
C GLN A 61 3.89 2.44 1.90
N ASP A 62 3.41 3.45 2.65
CA ASP A 62 4.18 4.09 3.72
C ASP A 62 4.56 3.12 4.84
N ILE A 63 3.64 2.26 5.24
CA ILE A 63 3.84 1.29 6.31
C ILE A 63 4.84 0.20 5.89
N PHE A 64 4.73 -0.32 4.66
CA PHE A 64 5.56 -1.42 4.19
C PHE A 64 6.85 -0.99 3.49
N TYR A 65 7.09 0.31 3.31
CA TYR A 65 8.18 0.86 2.49
C TYR A 65 9.59 0.38 2.86
N HIS A 66 9.79 -0.06 4.10
CA HIS A 66 11.08 -0.50 4.65
C HIS A 66 11.18 -2.01 4.85
N ASP A 67 10.12 -2.77 4.51
CA ASP A 67 10.01 -4.18 4.86
C ASP A 67 10.17 -5.10 3.63
N PRO A 68 11.32 -5.76 3.43
CA PRO A 68 11.53 -6.65 2.31
C PRO A 68 10.76 -7.97 2.42
N ASN A 69 10.09 -8.23 3.53
CA ASN A 69 9.25 -9.41 3.73
C ASN A 69 7.77 -9.15 3.40
N VAL A 70 7.40 -7.90 3.09
CA VAL A 70 6.10 -7.55 2.52
C VAL A 70 6.30 -7.08 1.10
N LEU A 71 5.74 -7.81 0.15
CA LEU A 71 5.63 -7.37 -1.23
C LEU A 71 4.32 -6.60 -1.38
N TYR A 72 4.41 -5.27 -1.50
CA TYR A 72 3.25 -4.42 -1.77
C TYR A 72 3.18 -4.10 -3.26
N ILE A 73 2.06 -4.44 -3.90
CA ILE A 73 1.80 -4.17 -5.32
C ILE A 73 0.49 -3.39 -5.40
N SER A 74 0.51 -2.19 -5.95
CA SER A 74 -0.69 -1.40 -6.23
C SER A 74 -0.81 -1.11 -7.72
N PHE A 75 -1.89 -1.50 -8.36
CA PHE A 75 -2.27 -0.95 -9.66
C PHE A 75 -3.45 0.00 -9.48
N HIS A 76 -3.32 1.18 -10.00
CA HIS A 76 -4.24 2.28 -9.73
C HIS A 76 -4.30 3.23 -10.94
N GLN A 77 -5.31 4.09 -10.98
CA GLN A 77 -5.33 5.17 -11.98
C GLN A 77 -4.17 6.13 -11.71
N ASP A 78 -3.47 6.54 -12.76
CA ASP A 78 -2.28 7.40 -12.69
C ASP A 78 -2.50 8.61 -11.78
N GLY A 79 -1.63 8.77 -10.77
CA GLY A 79 -1.70 9.83 -9.76
C GLY A 79 -1.65 11.26 -10.33
N ARG A 80 -1.23 11.44 -11.60
CA ARG A 80 -1.36 12.72 -12.29
C ARG A 80 -2.80 13.09 -12.62
N THR A 81 -3.72 12.14 -12.54
CA THR A 81 -5.13 12.27 -12.91
C THR A 81 -6.10 11.94 -11.78
N LEU A 82 -5.60 11.37 -10.69
CA LEU A 82 -6.42 10.95 -9.55
C LEU A 82 -5.69 11.16 -8.22
N TYR A 83 -6.48 11.33 -7.13
CA TYR A 83 -6.03 11.28 -5.75
C TYR A 83 -5.30 9.95 -5.45
N PRO A 84 -4.29 9.91 -4.59
CA PRO A 84 -3.69 11.02 -3.82
C PRO A 84 -2.56 11.77 -4.55
N GLY A 85 -2.29 11.48 -5.81
CA GLY A 85 -1.26 12.13 -6.60
C GLY A 85 0.13 11.50 -6.47
N THR A 86 0.22 10.27 -5.99
CA THR A 86 1.44 9.48 -5.76
C THR A 86 1.35 8.11 -6.45
N GLY A 87 2.29 7.21 -6.21
CA GLY A 87 2.26 5.86 -6.76
C GLY A 87 2.96 5.75 -8.12
N PHE A 88 4.12 6.37 -8.24
CA PHE A 88 4.92 6.25 -9.46
C PHE A 88 5.91 5.07 -9.39
N PRO A 89 6.31 4.48 -10.54
CA PRO A 89 7.17 3.30 -10.57
C PRO A 89 8.53 3.44 -9.87
N ASP A 90 9.03 4.67 -9.73
CA ASP A 90 10.29 4.99 -9.02
C ASP A 90 10.15 5.04 -7.50
N GLU A 91 8.92 5.05 -6.97
CA GLU A 91 8.64 4.86 -5.56
C GLU A 91 8.72 3.36 -5.21
N ALA A 92 9.90 2.76 -5.37
CA ALA A 92 10.10 1.31 -5.37
C ALA A 92 10.53 0.71 -4.01
N GLY A 93 10.40 1.45 -2.93
CA GLY A 93 10.82 1.03 -1.58
C GLY A 93 12.11 1.69 -1.12
N SER A 94 12.42 1.55 0.15
CA SER A 94 13.67 2.05 0.72
C SER A 94 14.88 1.20 0.27
N PRO A 95 16.13 1.65 0.46
CA PRO A 95 17.31 0.86 0.10
C PRO A 95 17.28 -0.59 0.58
N ALA A 96 16.76 -0.86 1.79
CA ALA A 96 16.67 -2.22 2.34
C ALA A 96 15.54 -3.05 1.73
N ALA A 97 14.53 -2.40 1.16
CA ALA A 97 13.34 -3.02 0.57
C ALA A 97 13.13 -2.58 -0.88
N TRP A 98 14.19 -2.21 -1.58
CA TRP A 98 14.10 -1.76 -2.98
C TRP A 98 13.53 -2.84 -3.89
N GLY A 99 12.48 -2.47 -4.63
CA GLY A 99 11.74 -3.36 -5.53
C GLY A 99 10.63 -4.17 -4.86
N TYR A 100 10.46 -4.08 -3.52
CA TYR A 100 9.36 -4.74 -2.81
C TYR A 100 8.12 -3.85 -2.65
N ASN A 101 8.20 -2.59 -3.05
CA ASN A 101 7.08 -1.70 -3.27
C ASN A 101 6.92 -1.46 -4.78
N ILE A 102 5.78 -1.83 -5.34
CA ILE A 102 5.53 -1.85 -6.78
C ILE A 102 4.29 -1.02 -7.09
N ASN A 103 4.48 0.04 -7.86
CA ASN A 103 3.42 0.93 -8.32
C ASN A 103 3.21 0.82 -9.83
N LEU A 104 1.95 0.64 -10.21
CA LEU A 104 1.52 0.37 -11.58
C LEU A 104 0.44 1.38 -12.01
N PRO A 105 0.82 2.67 -12.24
CA PRO A 105 -0.13 3.72 -12.63
C PRO A 105 -0.65 3.52 -14.04
N LEU A 106 -1.95 3.23 -14.14
CA LEU A 106 -2.69 2.98 -15.37
C LEU A 106 -3.34 4.27 -15.91
N LEU A 107 -3.48 4.35 -17.23
CA LEU A 107 -4.19 5.48 -17.85
C LEU A 107 -5.71 5.38 -17.56
N PRO A 108 -6.40 6.53 -17.43
CA PRO A 108 -7.87 6.57 -17.44
C PRO A 108 -8.42 5.83 -18.67
N GLY A 109 -9.46 5.03 -18.45
CA GLY A 109 -10.06 4.18 -19.49
C GLY A 109 -9.47 2.77 -19.60
N SER A 110 -8.44 2.43 -18.83
CA SER A 110 -7.96 1.06 -18.72
C SER A 110 -9.06 0.15 -18.16
N GLY A 111 -9.20 -1.04 -18.72
CA GLY A 111 -10.25 -1.99 -18.39
C GLY A 111 -9.72 -3.41 -18.18
N ASP A 112 -10.60 -4.40 -18.33
CA ASP A 112 -10.32 -5.81 -18.05
C ASP A 112 -9.07 -6.31 -18.78
N LYS A 113 -8.93 -5.98 -20.06
CA LYS A 113 -7.80 -6.45 -20.89
C LYS A 113 -6.47 -5.95 -20.37
N GLU A 114 -6.40 -4.68 -19.99
CA GLU A 114 -5.22 -4.03 -19.48
C GLU A 114 -4.81 -4.63 -18.14
N ILE A 115 -5.77 -4.80 -17.22
CA ILE A 115 -5.52 -5.37 -15.90
C ILE A 115 -5.08 -6.83 -16.02
N HIS A 116 -5.75 -7.63 -16.84
CA HIS A 116 -5.37 -9.03 -17.02
C HIS A 116 -4.01 -9.17 -17.69
N ARG A 117 -3.69 -8.32 -18.68
CA ARG A 117 -2.37 -8.31 -19.32
C ARG A 117 -1.27 -7.95 -18.32
N LEU A 118 -1.52 -6.95 -17.47
CA LEU A 118 -0.60 -6.53 -16.42
C LEU A 118 -0.40 -7.66 -15.39
N PHE A 119 -1.48 -8.30 -14.97
CA PHE A 119 -1.42 -9.43 -14.05
C PHE A 119 -0.58 -10.58 -14.63
N ASP A 120 -0.92 -11.06 -15.82
CA ASP A 120 -0.26 -12.21 -16.44
C ASP A 120 1.22 -11.90 -16.82
N GLY A 121 1.50 -10.67 -17.26
CA GLY A 121 2.83 -10.28 -17.73
C GLY A 121 3.80 -9.82 -16.65
N LEU A 122 3.31 -9.40 -15.48
CA LEU A 122 4.15 -8.81 -14.45
C LEU A 122 3.80 -9.31 -13.04
N ILE A 123 2.55 -9.15 -12.59
CA ILE A 123 2.20 -9.40 -11.19
C ILE A 123 2.39 -10.88 -10.84
N LYS A 124 1.84 -11.77 -11.65
CA LYS A 124 1.97 -13.20 -11.42
C LYS A 124 3.43 -13.68 -11.42
N PRO A 125 4.28 -13.37 -12.41
CA PRO A 125 5.71 -13.70 -12.37
C PRO A 125 6.44 -13.19 -11.13
N ILE A 126 6.10 -12.00 -10.63
CA ILE A 126 6.67 -11.43 -9.42
C ILE A 126 6.22 -12.20 -8.18
N LEU A 127 4.92 -12.53 -8.07
CA LEU A 127 4.39 -13.36 -6.98
C LEU A 127 5.02 -14.75 -6.97
N ASP A 128 5.18 -15.38 -8.14
CA ASP A 128 5.82 -16.69 -8.28
C ASP A 128 7.30 -16.64 -7.82
N ASP A 129 8.06 -15.57 -8.11
CA ASP A 129 9.47 -15.42 -7.68
C ASP A 129 9.58 -14.99 -6.21
N PHE A 130 8.62 -14.21 -5.71
CA PHE A 130 8.59 -13.81 -4.30
C PHE A 130 8.22 -14.97 -3.38
N GLU A 131 7.36 -15.90 -3.82
CA GLU A 131 6.87 -17.04 -3.04
C GLU A 131 6.31 -16.62 -1.68
N PRO A 132 5.23 -15.82 -1.64
CA PRO A 132 4.61 -15.41 -0.39
C PRO A 132 3.97 -16.62 0.32
N GLU A 133 4.02 -16.62 1.66
CA GLU A 133 3.29 -17.59 2.49
C GLU A 133 1.79 -17.27 2.53
N LEU A 134 1.43 -16.01 2.23
CA LEU A 134 0.04 -15.55 2.22
C LEU A 134 -0.12 -14.37 1.25
N ILE A 135 -1.21 -14.38 0.48
CA ILE A 135 -1.60 -13.30 -0.42
C ILE A 135 -2.84 -12.61 0.14
N ILE A 136 -2.74 -11.31 0.36
CA ILE A 136 -3.83 -10.42 0.75
C ILE A 136 -4.21 -9.58 -0.46
N ASN A 137 -5.50 -9.47 -0.75
CA ASN A 137 -6.01 -8.53 -1.74
C ASN A 137 -6.70 -7.35 -1.03
N SER A 138 -6.16 -6.14 -1.13
CA SER A 138 -6.89 -4.90 -0.87
C SER A 138 -7.83 -4.70 -2.05
N ALA A 139 -9.09 -5.11 -1.86
CA ALA A 139 -10.06 -5.32 -2.93
C ALA A 139 -10.95 -4.09 -3.14
N GLY A 140 -10.38 -2.96 -3.54
CA GLY A 140 -11.15 -1.80 -3.98
C GLY A 140 -11.92 -2.12 -5.26
N GLN A 141 -13.12 -1.55 -5.40
CA GLN A 141 -14.03 -1.83 -6.50
C GLN A 141 -14.33 -0.60 -7.37
N ASP A 142 -13.61 0.46 -7.14
CA ASP A 142 -13.74 1.76 -7.78
C ASP A 142 -13.00 1.89 -9.13
N ASN A 143 -12.32 0.82 -9.60
CA ASN A 143 -11.94 0.69 -11.00
C ASN A 143 -13.15 0.37 -11.92
N HIS A 144 -14.33 0.11 -11.34
CA HIS A 144 -15.50 -0.24 -12.12
C HIS A 144 -15.95 0.94 -13.00
N PHE A 145 -16.37 0.65 -14.24
CA PHE A 145 -16.72 1.69 -15.23
C PHE A 145 -17.84 2.64 -14.80
N SER A 146 -18.68 2.24 -13.82
CA SER A 146 -19.76 3.05 -13.26
C SER A 146 -19.39 3.79 -11.98
N ASP A 147 -18.13 3.68 -11.51
CA ASP A 147 -17.74 4.36 -10.29
C ASP A 147 -17.65 5.88 -10.51
N PRO A 148 -18.24 6.68 -9.60
CA PRO A 148 -18.30 8.14 -9.76
C PRO A 148 -16.96 8.84 -9.47
N LEU A 149 -16.00 8.20 -8.78
CA LEU A 149 -14.77 8.83 -8.34
C LEU A 149 -13.58 8.58 -9.28
N ALA A 150 -13.73 7.69 -10.26
CA ALA A 150 -12.65 7.29 -11.14
C ALA A 150 -13.07 7.29 -12.61
N SER A 151 -12.11 7.02 -13.49
CA SER A 151 -12.32 6.99 -14.93
C SER A 151 -11.79 5.70 -15.57
N MET A 152 -11.91 4.59 -14.85
CA MET A 152 -11.50 3.26 -15.35
C MET A 152 -12.66 2.56 -16.08
N SER A 153 -12.41 1.39 -16.63
CA SER A 153 -13.38 0.65 -17.46
C SER A 153 -13.40 -0.85 -17.13
N VAL A 154 -13.21 -1.19 -15.85
CA VAL A 154 -13.26 -2.58 -15.37
C VAL A 154 -14.70 -3.01 -15.16
N THR A 155 -15.00 -4.27 -15.48
CA THR A 155 -16.32 -4.89 -15.30
C THR A 155 -16.35 -5.78 -14.06
N ALA A 156 -17.53 -6.13 -13.57
CA ALA A 156 -17.69 -7.10 -12.49
C ALA A 156 -17.10 -8.47 -12.87
N HIS A 157 -17.23 -8.86 -14.15
CA HIS A 157 -16.59 -10.07 -14.66
C HIS A 157 -15.06 -9.96 -14.67
N GLY A 158 -14.51 -8.78 -15.03
CA GLY A 158 -13.08 -8.51 -14.96
C GLY A 158 -12.50 -8.66 -13.56
N TYR A 159 -13.22 -8.15 -12.54
CA TYR A 159 -12.84 -8.35 -11.14
C TYR A 159 -12.89 -9.80 -10.70
N ALA A 160 -13.95 -10.55 -11.07
CA ALA A 160 -14.07 -11.95 -10.75
C ALA A 160 -12.94 -12.77 -11.37
N ALA A 161 -12.62 -12.54 -12.64
CA ALA A 161 -11.52 -13.21 -13.33
C ALA A 161 -10.14 -12.84 -12.75
N LEU A 162 -9.97 -11.60 -12.28
CA LEU A 162 -8.76 -11.20 -11.56
C LEU A 162 -8.63 -11.92 -10.22
N ALA A 163 -9.71 -12.00 -9.44
CA ALA A 163 -9.73 -12.71 -8.16
C ALA A 163 -9.45 -14.21 -8.33
N ASP A 164 -9.98 -14.82 -9.39
CA ASP A 164 -9.67 -16.22 -9.74
C ASP A 164 -8.20 -16.44 -10.11
N LYS A 165 -7.58 -15.49 -10.82
CA LYS A 165 -6.15 -15.55 -11.15
C LYS A 165 -5.25 -15.30 -9.94
N LEU A 166 -5.59 -14.31 -9.12
CA LEU A 166 -4.81 -13.90 -7.95
C LEU A 166 -4.83 -14.97 -6.85
N LYS A 167 -5.95 -15.63 -6.67
CA LYS A 167 -6.15 -16.68 -5.65
C LYS A 167 -5.76 -16.21 -4.24
N ALA A 168 -6.09 -14.97 -3.91
CA ALA A 168 -5.80 -14.41 -2.59
C ALA A 168 -6.37 -15.29 -1.47
N ASP A 169 -5.62 -15.45 -0.39
CA ASP A 169 -6.07 -16.15 0.82
C ASP A 169 -7.09 -15.32 1.59
N ILE A 170 -6.85 -14.01 1.63
CA ILE A 170 -7.73 -13.05 2.27
C ILE A 170 -7.95 -11.87 1.32
N ALA A 171 -9.19 -11.49 1.11
CA ALA A 171 -9.56 -10.23 0.49
C ALA A 171 -10.19 -9.29 1.53
N VAL A 172 -9.91 -8.00 1.42
CA VAL A 172 -10.46 -6.95 2.29
C VAL A 172 -11.02 -5.85 1.41
N LEU A 173 -12.28 -5.49 1.60
CA LEU A 173 -12.92 -4.43 0.82
C LEU A 173 -12.27 -3.08 1.16
N GLU A 174 -11.87 -2.36 0.14
CA GLU A 174 -11.40 -0.97 0.20
C GLU A 174 -12.44 0.00 -0.41
N GLY A 175 -12.07 0.79 -1.42
CA GLY A 175 -12.95 1.70 -2.12
C GLY A 175 -14.03 1.00 -2.95
N GLY A 176 -14.83 1.82 -3.63
CA GLY A 176 -15.97 1.42 -4.44
C GLY A 176 -17.23 2.17 -4.02
N TYR A 177 -17.70 3.07 -4.87
CA TYR A 177 -18.70 4.09 -4.52
C TYR A 177 -19.95 4.00 -5.39
N SER A 178 -19.96 3.15 -6.40
CA SER A 178 -21.14 2.79 -7.19
C SER A 178 -21.96 1.71 -6.47
N ILE A 179 -22.77 2.16 -5.49
CA ILE A 179 -23.44 1.27 -4.51
C ILE A 179 -24.44 0.33 -5.19
N GLU A 180 -25.20 0.82 -6.18
CA GLU A 180 -26.26 0.04 -6.81
C GLU A 180 -25.76 -0.74 -8.05
N ALA A 181 -24.86 -0.13 -8.83
CA ALA A 181 -24.46 -0.68 -10.12
C ALA A 181 -23.18 -1.54 -10.07
N ALA A 182 -22.24 -1.29 -9.16
CA ALA A 182 -20.99 -2.03 -9.08
C ALA A 182 -20.92 -2.98 -7.88
N LEU A 183 -21.02 -2.46 -6.66
CA LEU A 183 -20.73 -3.20 -5.44
C LEU A 183 -21.40 -4.58 -5.34
N PRO A 184 -22.71 -4.74 -5.60
CA PRO A 184 -23.38 -6.05 -5.50
C PRO A 184 -22.80 -7.08 -6.48
N TYR A 185 -22.49 -6.64 -7.70
CA TYR A 185 -22.04 -7.51 -8.78
C TYR A 185 -20.55 -7.86 -8.61
N VAL A 186 -19.71 -6.87 -8.32
CA VAL A 186 -18.27 -7.09 -8.10
C VAL A 186 -18.05 -7.96 -6.87
N ASN A 187 -18.71 -7.64 -5.73
CA ASN A 187 -18.62 -8.48 -4.53
C ASN A 187 -19.04 -9.93 -4.80
N THR A 188 -20.17 -10.11 -5.50
CA THR A 188 -20.66 -11.46 -5.86
C THR A 188 -19.66 -12.16 -6.74
N GLY A 189 -19.10 -11.48 -7.75
CA GLY A 189 -18.10 -12.04 -8.65
C GLY A 189 -16.84 -12.50 -7.93
N ILE A 190 -16.28 -11.64 -7.06
CA ILE A 190 -15.10 -11.98 -6.24
C ILE A 190 -15.39 -13.17 -5.30
N ILE A 191 -16.55 -13.17 -4.63
CA ILE A 191 -16.92 -14.27 -3.72
C ILE A 191 -17.03 -15.59 -4.48
N LEU A 192 -17.69 -15.61 -5.63
CA LEU A 192 -17.82 -16.82 -6.46
C LEU A 192 -16.45 -17.31 -6.93
N ALA A 193 -15.59 -16.40 -7.42
CA ALA A 193 -14.23 -16.74 -7.85
C ALA A 193 -13.38 -17.32 -6.69
N MET A 194 -13.41 -16.66 -5.51
CA MET A 194 -12.71 -17.15 -4.32
C MET A 194 -13.25 -18.49 -3.81
N ALA A 195 -14.54 -18.76 -4.03
CA ALA A 195 -15.17 -20.03 -3.69
C ALA A 195 -14.98 -21.11 -4.77
N GLU A 196 -14.26 -20.82 -5.86
CA GLU A 196 -14.07 -21.72 -7.01
C GLU A 196 -15.42 -22.11 -7.67
N MET A 197 -16.38 -21.17 -7.68
CA MET A 197 -17.71 -21.33 -8.26
C MET A 197 -17.81 -20.57 -9.59
N ASP A 198 -18.79 -20.95 -10.42
CA ASP A 198 -19.06 -20.30 -11.70
C ASP A 198 -19.56 -18.86 -11.51
N TYR A 199 -18.82 -17.87 -12.01
CA TYR A 199 -19.14 -16.46 -12.00
C TYR A 199 -19.56 -15.92 -13.39
N SER A 200 -19.71 -16.78 -14.40
CA SER A 200 -20.04 -16.38 -15.78
C SER A 200 -21.37 -15.61 -15.92
N LYS A 201 -22.26 -15.77 -14.94
CA LYS A 201 -23.56 -15.10 -14.90
C LYS A 201 -23.58 -13.78 -14.12
N VAL A 202 -22.45 -13.37 -13.59
CA VAL A 202 -22.33 -12.06 -12.92
C VAL A 202 -22.21 -10.99 -13.99
N ILE A 203 -23.31 -10.32 -14.26
CA ILE A 203 -23.43 -9.24 -15.25
C ILE A 203 -24.12 -8.07 -14.56
N GLU A 204 -23.40 -6.97 -14.46
CA GLU A 204 -23.90 -5.72 -13.91
C GLU A 204 -24.85 -5.00 -14.88
N PRO A 205 -25.75 -4.14 -14.38
CA PRO A 205 -26.59 -3.30 -15.22
C PRO A 205 -25.71 -2.31 -16.03
N ASP A 206 -26.25 -1.81 -17.13
CA ASP A 206 -25.64 -0.75 -17.95
C ASP A 206 -24.26 -1.09 -18.57
N ILE A 207 -23.92 -2.37 -18.70
CA ILE A 207 -22.69 -2.81 -19.37
C ILE A 207 -22.52 -2.17 -20.77
N SER A 208 -23.61 -1.77 -21.40
CA SER A 208 -23.60 -1.03 -22.68
C SER A 208 -23.00 0.36 -22.58
N ALA A 209 -22.88 0.93 -21.38
CA ALA A 209 -22.23 2.22 -21.13
C ALA A 209 -20.70 2.11 -21.09
N LEU A 210 -20.14 0.91 -21.13
CA LEU A 210 -18.71 0.67 -21.13
C LEU A 210 -18.03 1.42 -22.29
N ARG A 211 -17.01 2.18 -21.96
CA ARG A 211 -16.27 2.98 -22.96
C ARG A 211 -15.47 2.07 -23.90
N ARG A 212 -15.28 2.55 -25.13
CA ARG A 212 -14.40 1.87 -26.08
C ARG A 212 -12.96 1.91 -25.56
N PRO A 213 -12.20 0.80 -25.66
CA PRO A 213 -10.80 0.77 -25.26
C PRO A 213 -9.96 1.82 -25.99
N ASP A 214 -9.10 2.52 -25.25
CA ASP A 214 -8.09 3.41 -25.82
C ASP A 214 -6.79 2.57 -26.02
N PRO A 215 -6.27 2.46 -27.26
CA PRO A 215 -5.03 1.71 -27.51
C PRO A 215 -3.83 2.17 -26.69
N ARG A 216 -3.80 3.44 -26.24
CA ARG A 216 -2.75 3.99 -25.38
C ARG A 216 -2.69 3.29 -24.03
N CYS A 217 -3.82 2.79 -23.52
CA CYS A 217 -3.87 2.06 -22.26
C CYS A 217 -3.02 0.78 -22.30
N MET A 218 -3.17 -0.02 -23.37
CA MET A 218 -2.35 -1.23 -23.56
C MET A 218 -0.87 -0.89 -23.77
N THR A 219 -0.55 0.15 -24.54
CA THR A 219 0.84 0.62 -24.71
C THR A 219 1.46 0.98 -23.36
N ARG A 220 0.69 1.65 -22.48
CA ARG A 220 1.15 1.97 -21.11
C ARG A 220 1.40 0.72 -20.28
N VAL A 221 0.54 -0.29 -20.38
CA VAL A 221 0.72 -1.58 -19.69
C VAL A 221 2.03 -2.26 -20.10
N GLU A 222 2.33 -2.33 -21.41
CA GLU A 222 3.59 -2.93 -21.89
C GLU A 222 4.82 -2.16 -21.36
N GLN A 223 4.76 -0.83 -21.33
CA GLN A 223 5.82 0.00 -20.74
C GLN A 223 6.02 -0.29 -19.24
N LEU A 224 4.94 -0.46 -18.49
CA LEU A 224 5.01 -0.80 -17.06
C LEU A 224 5.61 -2.19 -16.85
N ILE A 225 5.22 -3.18 -17.67
CA ILE A 225 5.77 -4.54 -17.61
C ILE A 225 7.29 -4.51 -17.80
N GLU A 226 7.77 -3.75 -18.77
CA GLU A 226 9.21 -3.62 -19.04
C GLU A 226 9.92 -2.87 -17.90
N GLN A 227 9.45 -1.67 -17.55
CA GLN A 227 10.06 -0.78 -16.57
C GLN A 227 10.12 -1.43 -15.17
N VAL A 228 8.96 -1.88 -14.67
CA VAL A 228 8.86 -2.44 -13.32
C VAL A 228 9.44 -3.85 -13.27
N GLY A 229 9.29 -4.63 -14.34
CA GLY A 229 9.99 -5.91 -14.50
C GLY A 229 11.51 -5.77 -14.40
N ASN A 230 12.09 -4.68 -14.92
CA ASN A 230 13.50 -4.38 -14.75
C ASN A 230 13.86 -4.03 -13.29
N ILE A 231 13.04 -3.20 -12.62
CA ILE A 231 13.23 -2.89 -11.19
C ILE A 231 13.24 -4.19 -10.37
N TRP A 232 12.29 -5.08 -10.61
CA TRP A 232 12.21 -6.36 -9.91
C TRP A 232 13.45 -7.24 -10.14
N ARG A 233 13.88 -7.40 -11.40
CA ARG A 233 15.07 -8.21 -11.74
C ARG A 233 16.34 -7.69 -11.10
N THR A 234 16.51 -6.38 -11.03
CA THR A 234 17.73 -5.73 -10.51
C THR A 234 17.65 -5.37 -9.02
N ARG A 235 16.52 -5.64 -8.34
CA ARG A 235 16.22 -5.15 -6.99
C ARG A 235 17.32 -5.43 -5.96
N ARG A 236 17.92 -6.63 -6.00
CA ARG A 236 18.95 -7.02 -5.03
C ARG A 236 20.27 -6.27 -5.23
N GLU A 237 20.65 -6.06 -6.49
CA GLU A 237 21.85 -5.33 -6.84
C GLU A 237 21.71 -3.83 -6.52
N VAL A 238 20.63 -3.23 -7.01
CA VAL A 238 20.33 -1.80 -6.78
C VAL A 238 20.13 -1.52 -5.30
N GLY A 239 19.38 -2.34 -4.57
CA GLY A 239 19.19 -2.18 -3.13
C GLY A 239 20.51 -2.22 -2.36
N ARG A 240 21.42 -3.13 -2.68
CA ARG A 240 22.76 -3.20 -2.07
C ARG A 240 23.57 -1.93 -2.37
N MET A 241 23.59 -1.50 -3.63
CA MET A 241 24.26 -0.26 -4.03
C MET A 241 23.73 0.97 -3.29
N LEU A 242 22.40 1.05 -3.12
CA LEU A 242 21.76 2.15 -2.38
C LEU A 242 22.10 2.11 -0.89
N LEU A 243 22.14 0.92 -0.26
CA LEU A 243 22.53 0.74 1.14
C LEU A 243 23.98 1.16 1.35
N ASP A 244 24.90 0.76 0.47
CA ASP A 244 26.30 1.16 0.54
C ASP A 244 26.47 2.69 0.40
N LYS A 245 25.72 3.29 -0.53
CA LYS A 245 25.77 4.74 -0.80
C LYS A 245 25.21 5.58 0.35
N CYS A 246 24.19 5.11 1.06
CA CYS A 246 23.53 5.89 2.11
C CYS A 246 24.30 5.94 3.44
N GLY A 247 25.37 5.12 3.59
CA GLY A 247 26.21 5.16 4.78
C GLY A 247 25.50 4.85 6.10
N GLY A 248 24.45 4.00 6.05
CA GLY A 248 23.69 3.59 7.23
C GLY A 248 22.48 4.47 7.58
N LYS A 249 22.26 5.58 6.85
CA LYS A 249 21.07 6.44 7.01
C LYS A 249 20.50 6.81 5.67
N TRP A 250 19.18 6.66 5.53
CA TRP A 250 18.45 7.09 4.35
C TRP A 250 17.26 7.95 4.76
N GLN A 251 16.96 8.99 3.98
CA GLN A 251 15.92 9.95 4.30
C GLN A 251 14.97 10.17 3.13
N ARG A 252 13.68 10.35 3.45
CA ARG A 252 12.70 10.91 2.51
C ARG A 252 11.86 12.00 3.18
N ARG A 253 11.43 12.96 2.38
CA ARG A 253 10.45 13.96 2.78
C ARG A 253 9.09 13.61 2.19
N LYS A 254 8.04 13.80 2.97
CA LYS A 254 6.66 13.57 2.55
C LYS A 254 5.83 14.79 2.90
N GLY A 255 5.01 15.26 1.94
CA GLY A 255 3.92 16.19 2.19
C GLY A 255 2.61 15.41 2.18
N ILE A 256 1.84 15.51 3.26
CA ILE A 256 0.61 14.76 3.44
C ILE A 256 -0.54 15.76 3.60
N TYR A 257 -1.62 15.53 2.87
CA TYR A 257 -2.85 16.30 3.01
C TYR A 257 -3.97 15.38 3.50
N TYR A 258 -4.56 15.75 4.62
CA TYR A 258 -5.72 15.09 5.20
C TYR A 258 -6.94 15.83 4.71
N ASP A 259 -7.59 15.25 3.72
CA ASP A 259 -8.68 15.85 2.95
C ASP A 259 -9.96 16.01 3.77
N GLU A 260 -10.22 15.14 4.73
CA GLU A 260 -11.40 15.22 5.60
C GLU A 260 -11.36 16.40 6.58
N GLU A 261 -10.19 16.76 7.10
CA GLU A 261 -10.02 17.83 8.08
C GLU A 261 -9.29 19.08 7.55
N GLY A 262 -8.74 19.01 6.34
CA GLY A 262 -7.96 20.10 5.75
C GLY A 262 -6.58 20.27 6.37
N ILE A 263 -6.04 19.26 7.06
CA ILE A 263 -4.73 19.30 7.72
C ILE A 263 -3.63 19.10 6.68
N ARG A 264 -2.55 19.88 6.80
CA ARG A 264 -1.32 19.72 6.00
C ARG A 264 -0.18 19.30 6.91
N GLU A 265 0.46 18.20 6.57
CA GLU A 265 1.58 17.66 7.33
C GLU A 265 2.83 17.55 6.45
N GLU A 266 3.98 17.89 7.04
CA GLU A 266 5.30 17.64 6.49
C GLU A 266 6.03 16.64 7.38
N GLN A 267 6.54 15.55 6.79
CA GLN A 267 7.32 14.54 7.47
C GLN A 267 8.74 14.45 6.89
N LEU A 268 9.71 14.37 7.79
CA LEU A 268 11.06 13.89 7.50
C LEU A 268 11.22 12.51 8.14
N GLU A 269 11.23 11.50 7.32
CA GLU A 269 11.49 10.12 7.74
C GLU A 269 12.96 9.78 7.54
N THR A 270 13.57 9.15 8.54
CA THR A 270 14.95 8.67 8.49
C THR A 270 15.00 7.19 8.87
N ALA A 271 15.42 6.34 7.95
CA ALA A 271 15.74 4.95 8.23
C ALA A 271 17.20 4.84 8.69
N HIS A 272 17.42 4.19 9.81
CA HIS A 272 18.73 3.92 10.40
C HIS A 272 19.05 2.44 10.21
N TYR A 273 19.91 2.12 9.24
CA TYR A 273 20.27 0.75 8.90
C TYR A 273 21.35 0.18 9.80
N CYS A 274 21.23 -1.11 10.09
CA CYS A 274 22.18 -1.88 10.89
C CYS A 274 22.66 -3.09 10.08
N LYS A 275 23.92 -3.50 10.30
CA LYS A 275 24.45 -4.70 9.66
C LYS A 275 23.90 -6.01 10.26
N ASN A 276 23.36 -5.95 11.48
CA ASN A 276 22.95 -7.12 12.26
C ASN A 276 21.42 -7.23 12.43
N CYS A 277 20.65 -6.20 12.05
CA CYS A 277 19.19 -6.18 12.19
C CYS A 277 18.56 -5.17 11.20
N SER A 278 17.25 -5.07 11.14
CA SER A 278 16.53 -4.11 10.28
C SER A 278 16.72 -2.63 10.69
N GLY A 279 17.32 -2.37 11.85
CA GLY A 279 17.53 -1.02 12.35
C GLY A 279 16.26 -0.43 13.00
N TYR A 280 16.06 0.88 12.82
CA TYR A 280 14.86 1.60 13.30
C TYR A 280 14.57 2.80 12.40
N ILE A 281 13.40 3.38 12.54
CA ILE A 281 12.94 4.53 11.75
C ILE A 281 12.63 5.68 12.71
N THR A 282 13.01 6.89 12.33
CA THR A 282 12.56 8.11 13.00
C THR A 282 11.73 8.95 12.05
N VAL A 283 10.66 9.57 12.56
CA VAL A 283 9.78 10.45 11.80
C VAL A 283 9.64 11.76 12.57
N ALA A 284 10.18 12.81 12.01
CA ALA A 284 9.92 14.18 12.46
C ALA A 284 8.73 14.72 11.68
N THR A 285 7.68 15.16 12.36
CA THR A 285 6.44 15.61 11.73
C THR A 285 5.97 16.94 12.25
N ASN A 286 5.42 17.76 11.33
CA ASN A 286 4.76 19.01 11.62
C ASN A 286 3.43 19.07 10.86
N ALA A 287 2.34 19.18 11.59
CA ALA A 287 0.98 19.26 11.05
C ALA A 287 0.36 20.64 11.35
N ARG A 288 -0.20 21.27 10.34
CA ARG A 288 -0.87 22.56 10.39
C ARG A 288 -2.34 22.44 10.08
N GLY A 289 -3.14 23.32 10.68
CA GLY A 289 -4.60 23.34 10.46
C GLY A 289 -5.35 22.31 11.30
N THR A 290 -4.73 21.71 12.33
CA THR A 290 -5.46 20.83 13.23
C THR A 290 -6.38 21.64 14.15
N ARG A 291 -7.46 21.02 14.62
CA ARG A 291 -8.39 21.66 15.59
C ARG A 291 -7.74 22.06 16.91
N TYR A 292 -6.55 21.54 17.19
CA TYR A 292 -5.77 21.85 18.41
C TYR A 292 -4.58 22.78 18.12
N GLY A 293 -4.60 23.50 16.97
CA GLY A 293 -3.48 24.30 16.48
C GLY A 293 -2.38 23.44 15.86
N ASP A 294 -1.24 24.04 15.54
CA ASP A 294 -0.13 23.33 14.93
C ASP A 294 0.42 22.25 15.88
N GLN A 295 0.63 21.06 15.36
CA GLN A 295 1.13 19.91 16.08
C GLN A 295 2.49 19.50 15.53
N SER A 296 3.40 19.08 16.43
CA SER A 296 4.68 18.53 16.04
C SER A 296 5.00 17.29 16.87
N ALA A 297 5.56 16.26 16.24
CA ALA A 297 5.98 15.06 16.92
C ALA A 297 7.31 14.54 16.37
N TYR A 298 8.06 13.90 17.24
CA TYR A 298 9.19 13.06 16.86
C TYR A 298 8.88 11.64 17.27
N VAL A 299 8.72 10.75 16.28
CA VAL A 299 8.34 9.37 16.52
C VAL A 299 9.49 8.45 16.17
N VAL A 300 9.85 7.58 17.09
CA VAL A 300 10.84 6.53 16.89
C VAL A 300 10.12 5.19 16.79
N CYS A 301 10.27 4.52 15.65
CA CYS A 301 9.65 3.25 15.37
C CYS A 301 10.73 2.15 15.39
N LEU A 302 10.71 1.30 16.40
CA LEU A 302 11.50 0.08 16.39
C LEU A 302 10.94 -0.89 15.35
N LEU A 303 11.82 -1.67 14.73
CA LEU A 303 11.42 -2.76 13.83
C LEU A 303 11.48 -4.09 14.59
N ARG A 304 10.82 -5.14 14.08
CA ARG A 304 10.64 -6.41 14.80
C ARG A 304 11.92 -7.06 15.28
N ASP A 305 12.97 -7.01 14.49
CA ASP A 305 14.26 -7.62 14.76
C ASP A 305 15.32 -6.63 15.24
N THR A 306 14.89 -5.45 15.70
CA THR A 306 15.81 -4.39 16.16
C THR A 306 16.70 -4.92 17.30
N CYS A 307 18.01 -4.97 17.07
CA CYS A 307 18.96 -5.43 18.07
C CYS A 307 19.13 -4.44 19.24
N GLU A 308 19.66 -4.89 20.35
CA GLU A 308 19.82 -4.07 21.57
C GLU A 308 20.64 -2.80 21.36
N THR A 309 21.66 -2.85 20.50
CA THR A 309 22.44 -1.66 20.12
C THR A 309 21.59 -0.62 19.41
N CYS A 310 20.73 -1.07 18.49
CA CYS A 310 19.81 -0.17 17.79
C CYS A 310 18.66 0.32 18.68
N LYS A 311 18.15 -0.51 19.59
CA LYS A 311 17.17 -0.07 20.58
C LYS A 311 17.71 1.05 21.45
N LYS A 312 18.97 0.90 21.94
CA LYS A 312 19.65 1.94 22.72
C LYS A 312 19.81 3.23 21.88
N ALA A 313 20.29 3.13 20.64
CA ALA A 313 20.46 4.28 19.75
C ALA A 313 19.13 4.99 19.46
N ALA A 314 18.06 4.22 19.26
CA ALA A 314 16.70 4.72 19.05
C ALA A 314 16.18 5.50 20.28
N TYR A 315 16.40 4.96 21.47
CA TYR A 315 16.07 5.63 22.71
C TYR A 315 16.87 6.91 22.93
N ASP A 316 18.18 6.88 22.63
CA ASP A 316 19.04 8.06 22.69
C ASP A 316 18.59 9.15 21.69
N ASP A 317 18.08 8.78 20.50
CA ASP A 317 17.48 9.70 19.52
C ASP A 317 16.20 10.36 20.10
N ALA A 318 15.32 9.59 20.73
CA ALA A 318 14.12 10.09 21.38
C ALA A 318 14.47 11.10 22.51
N LEU A 319 15.46 10.77 23.34
CA LEU A 319 15.93 11.67 24.39
C LEU A 319 16.54 12.97 23.84
N ARG A 320 17.31 12.91 22.75
CA ARG A 320 17.85 14.11 22.08
C ARG A 320 16.71 14.98 21.53
N ALA A 321 15.70 14.39 20.90
CA ALA A 321 14.53 15.12 20.43
C ALA A 321 13.76 15.79 21.57
N LYS A 322 13.64 15.13 22.73
CA LYS A 322 13.04 15.73 23.94
C LYS A 322 13.86 16.94 24.44
N GLN A 323 15.16 16.81 24.50
CA GLN A 323 16.06 17.87 24.95
C GLN A 323 16.10 19.08 24.01
N SER A 324 15.81 18.90 22.72
CA SER A 324 15.77 20.02 21.75
C SER A 324 14.58 20.95 21.97
N CYS A 325 13.52 20.50 22.63
CA CYS A 325 12.26 21.21 22.81
C CYS A 325 11.58 21.67 21.49
N GLU A 326 11.91 21.03 20.38
CA GLU A 326 11.36 21.37 19.05
C GLU A 326 9.99 20.70 18.80
N TYR A 327 9.70 19.61 19.51
CA TYR A 327 8.50 18.79 19.27
C TYR A 327 7.60 18.79 20.51
N LYS A 328 6.29 18.86 20.29
CA LYS A 328 5.29 18.75 21.35
C LYS A 328 5.18 17.33 21.92
N TYR A 329 5.38 16.33 21.05
CA TYR A 329 5.26 14.92 21.41
C TYR A 329 6.51 14.16 20.97
N ILE A 330 7.03 13.33 21.88
CA ILE A 330 8.12 12.40 21.59
C ILE A 330 7.57 11.00 21.88
N LEU A 331 7.49 10.17 20.87
CA LEU A 331 6.87 8.84 20.95
C LEU A 331 7.88 7.76 20.56
N LEU A 332 7.87 6.66 21.28
CA LEU A 332 8.62 5.44 20.97
C LEU A 332 7.65 4.29 20.76
N GLN A 333 7.63 3.71 19.56
CA GLN A 333 6.75 2.59 19.20
C GLN A 333 7.51 1.26 19.27
N HIS A 334 6.93 0.30 20.01
CA HIS A 334 7.43 -1.06 20.18
C HIS A 334 6.55 -2.04 19.39
N PRO A 335 7.00 -2.58 18.25
CA PRO A 335 6.20 -3.44 17.40
C PRO A 335 5.83 -4.77 18.07
N ASP A 336 6.71 -5.30 18.92
CA ASP A 336 6.51 -6.60 19.56
C ASP A 336 5.40 -6.59 20.62
N THR A 337 5.19 -5.45 21.27
CA THR A 337 4.22 -5.28 22.37
C THR A 337 3.02 -4.44 21.98
N GLY A 338 3.09 -3.73 20.85
CA GLY A 338 2.09 -2.74 20.46
C GLY A 338 2.07 -1.49 21.36
N VAL A 339 3.07 -1.34 22.24
CA VAL A 339 3.15 -0.21 23.16
C VAL A 339 3.71 1.01 22.46
N VAL A 340 3.11 2.17 22.71
CA VAL A 340 3.63 3.49 22.34
C VAL A 340 3.94 4.23 23.64
N GLU A 341 5.22 4.50 23.87
CA GLU A 341 5.67 5.27 25.02
C GLU A 341 5.78 6.75 24.69
N THR A 342 5.32 7.61 25.57
CA THR A 342 5.63 9.05 25.54
C THR A 342 6.89 9.28 26.36
N ILE A 343 7.92 9.82 25.76
CA ILE A 343 9.24 10.04 26.38
C ILE A 343 9.31 11.42 27.08
#